data_b493767f7c20a51f6ae3be8c106eb530
#
_entry.id   b493767f7c20a51f6ae3be8c106eb530
#
_cell.length_a   1.000
_cell.length_b   1.000
_cell.length_c   1.000
_cell.angle_alpha   90.00
_cell.angle_beta   90.00
_cell.angle_gamma   90.00
#
_symmetry.space_group_name_H-M   'P 1'
#
loop_
_entity.id
_entity.type
_entity.pdbx_description
1 polymer ?
#
loop_
_entity_poly.entity_id
_entity_poly.type
_entity_poly.pdbx_seq_one_letter_code
_entity_poly.pdbx_strand_id
1 'polypeptide(L)'
;MKTSMSLETVLETARTIENRAVDYIAPVGRLGMKHHTNYIHTYISDAMGVERSETPDALVLQLDTPKGAVNGELTDSAFRQLCTKLKIPSQYAEMLRDEEIPSEVGDEWSLDTGRGMLTKLSRKTYPKATPLLSGMINHGLRNGDQNIYRMLRGLLPEETGRTQKWRAILSNQYLPIPSVSILDRAMMHCNNLYKSNGYRAELKSAEVNEDRLYAKFIFPDMVSRPLRTRRQNDIVQIGFVLYNNEIGSGSYGVRSFVEFLACTNGMILPKWST
;
A
#
# COMPACT_ATOMS: atom_id res chain seq x y z
N MET A 1 -2.73 20.49 9.09
CA MET A 1 -3.86 20.85 8.22
C MET A 1 -3.94 19.79 7.13
N LYS A 2 -4.96 18.91 7.11
CA LYS A 2 -5.16 18.00 5.97
C LYS A 2 -5.75 18.83 4.84
N THR A 3 -5.00 19.01 3.79
CA THR A 3 -5.46 19.69 2.57
C THR A 3 -6.63 18.86 2.01
N SER A 4 -7.80 19.47 1.86
CA SER A 4 -8.95 18.82 1.23
C SER A 4 -8.61 18.60 -0.24
N MET A 5 -8.46 17.35 -0.66
CA MET A 5 -8.28 17.01 -2.07
C MET A 5 -9.57 17.36 -2.83
N SER A 6 -9.45 17.91 -4.03
CA SER A 6 -10.60 18.08 -4.90
C SER A 6 -11.08 16.71 -5.41
N LEU A 7 -12.36 16.61 -5.80
CA LEU A 7 -12.89 15.38 -6.37
C LEU A 7 -12.14 14.95 -7.64
N GLU A 8 -11.73 15.92 -8.45
CA GLU A 8 -10.94 15.70 -9.66
C GLU A 8 -9.58 15.06 -9.34
N THR A 9 -8.87 15.61 -8.36
CA THR A 9 -7.59 15.05 -7.88
C THR A 9 -7.76 13.61 -7.34
N VAL A 10 -8.85 13.34 -6.62
CA VAL A 10 -9.17 11.99 -6.10
C VAL A 10 -9.37 11.01 -7.25
N LEU A 11 -10.15 11.38 -8.26
CA LEU A 11 -10.40 10.55 -9.44
C LEU A 11 -9.13 10.33 -10.26
N GLU A 12 -8.33 11.36 -10.46
CA GLU A 12 -7.06 11.28 -11.20
C GLU A 12 -6.06 10.35 -10.48
N THR A 13 -5.93 10.49 -9.16
CA THR A 13 -5.08 9.61 -8.35
C THR A 13 -5.54 8.16 -8.43
N ALA A 14 -6.84 7.91 -8.29
CA ALA A 14 -7.40 6.56 -8.39
C ALA A 14 -7.17 5.94 -9.78
N ARG A 15 -7.31 6.71 -10.86
CA ARG A 15 -7.02 6.27 -12.24
C ARG A 15 -5.53 5.97 -12.45
N THR A 16 -4.66 6.82 -11.91
CA THR A 16 -3.21 6.61 -12.00
C THR A 16 -2.80 5.30 -11.32
N ILE A 17 -3.36 5.01 -10.14
CA ILE A 17 -3.10 3.75 -9.43
C ILE A 17 -3.63 2.56 -10.25
N GLU A 18 -4.86 2.64 -10.77
CA GLU A 18 -5.46 1.56 -11.55
C GLU A 18 -4.69 1.25 -12.84
N ASN A 19 -4.23 2.27 -13.55
CA ASN A 19 -3.45 2.12 -14.78
C ASN A 19 -2.09 1.42 -14.53
N ARG A 20 -1.58 1.48 -13.33
CA ARG A 20 -0.34 0.83 -12.91
C ARG A 20 -0.57 -0.52 -12.24
N ALA A 21 -1.81 -0.82 -11.87
CA ALA A 21 -2.15 -2.06 -11.19
C ALA A 21 -1.97 -3.26 -12.13
N VAL A 22 -1.36 -4.33 -11.62
CA VAL A 22 -1.16 -5.58 -12.33
C VAL A 22 -1.41 -6.74 -11.39
N ASP A 23 -2.21 -7.71 -11.83
CA ASP A 23 -2.56 -8.88 -11.04
C ASP A 23 -2.04 -10.16 -11.73
N TYR A 24 -1.42 -11.03 -10.93
CA TYR A 24 -0.94 -12.33 -11.35
C TYR A 24 -1.60 -13.42 -10.51
N ILE A 25 -2.05 -14.48 -11.16
CA ILE A 25 -2.51 -15.70 -10.47
C ILE A 25 -1.49 -16.79 -10.76
N ALA A 26 -0.82 -17.26 -9.71
CA ALA A 26 0.25 -18.23 -9.84
C ALA A 26 0.24 -19.24 -8.70
N PRO A 27 0.71 -20.49 -8.96
CA PRO A 27 0.92 -21.45 -7.90
C PRO A 27 2.10 -21.04 -7.01
N VAL A 28 2.01 -21.37 -5.74
CA VAL A 28 3.04 -21.04 -4.73
C VAL A 28 4.42 -21.57 -5.13
N GLY A 29 4.49 -22.72 -5.82
CA GLY A 29 5.74 -23.30 -6.29
C GLY A 29 6.53 -22.44 -7.29
N ARG A 30 5.92 -21.38 -7.84
CA ARG A 30 6.60 -20.41 -8.70
C ARG A 30 7.11 -19.16 -7.98
N LEU A 31 6.94 -19.11 -6.67
CA LEU A 31 7.37 -17.99 -5.84
C LEU A 31 8.74 -18.29 -5.22
N GLY A 32 9.58 -17.30 -5.17
CA GLY A 32 10.87 -17.36 -4.47
C GLY A 32 11.22 -16.00 -3.88
N MET A 33 11.83 -16.01 -2.69
CA MET A 33 12.33 -14.80 -2.05
C MET A 33 13.81 -14.63 -2.42
N LYS A 34 14.15 -13.48 -2.92
CA LYS A 34 15.53 -13.05 -3.13
C LYS A 34 15.85 -11.87 -2.23
N HIS A 35 17.11 -11.78 -1.83
CA HIS A 35 17.65 -10.58 -1.25
C HIS A 35 18.73 -10.05 -2.21
N HIS A 36 18.68 -8.76 -2.49
CA HIS A 36 19.72 -8.09 -3.24
C HIS A 36 20.72 -7.49 -2.26
N THR A 37 21.93 -7.99 -2.27
CA THR A 37 23.05 -7.32 -1.61
C THR A 37 23.72 -6.40 -2.63
N ASN A 38 23.48 -5.12 -2.55
CA ASN A 38 24.17 -4.12 -3.38
C ASN A 38 25.64 -3.89 -2.95
N TYR A 39 26.21 -4.85 -2.24
CA TYR A 39 27.52 -4.74 -1.61
C TYR A 39 28.67 -4.42 -2.59
N ILE A 40 28.61 -4.94 -3.80
CA ILE A 40 29.69 -4.80 -4.78
C ILE A 40 29.57 -3.49 -5.58
N HIS A 41 28.35 -3.04 -5.88
CA HIS A 41 28.14 -1.87 -6.71
C HIS A 41 28.54 -0.54 -6.04
N THR A 42 28.35 -0.40 -4.75
CA THR A 42 28.73 0.82 -4.01
C THR A 42 30.24 1.03 -4.02
N TYR A 43 31.01 -0.03 -4.04
CA TYR A 43 32.46 -0.02 -4.05
C TYR A 43 33.07 0.42 -5.38
N ILE A 44 32.58 -0.16 -6.45
CA ILE A 44 33.06 0.13 -7.80
C ILE A 44 32.63 1.54 -8.23
N SER A 45 31.44 2.00 -7.80
CA SER A 45 30.96 3.31 -8.18
C SER A 45 31.70 4.46 -7.55
N ASP A 46 32.10 4.36 -6.28
CA ASP A 46 32.90 5.39 -5.61
C ASP A 46 34.35 5.47 -6.16
N ALA A 47 34.92 4.32 -6.54
CA ALA A 47 36.26 4.25 -7.12
C ALA A 47 36.31 4.71 -8.58
N MET A 48 35.23 4.58 -9.35
CA MET A 48 35.16 4.85 -10.78
C MET A 48 34.33 6.12 -11.12
N GLY A 49 33.80 6.85 -10.12
CA GLY A 49 33.00 8.05 -10.35
C GLY A 49 31.63 7.78 -10.99
N VAL A 50 31.11 6.55 -10.89
CA VAL A 50 29.79 6.18 -11.38
C VAL A 50 28.74 6.54 -10.33
N GLU A 51 27.67 7.21 -10.74
CA GLU A 51 26.56 7.60 -9.86
C GLU A 51 26.01 6.40 -9.06
N ARG A 52 25.84 6.59 -7.76
CA ARG A 52 25.30 5.60 -6.84
C ARG A 52 23.89 5.20 -7.26
N SER A 53 23.66 3.95 -7.57
CA SER A 53 22.33 3.38 -7.51
C SER A 53 21.96 3.16 -6.04
N GLU A 54 21.22 4.11 -5.46
CA GLU A 54 20.69 4.02 -4.09
C GLU A 54 19.49 3.07 -4.03
N THR A 55 19.66 1.82 -4.42
CA THR A 55 18.64 0.81 -4.11
C THR A 55 19.02 0.18 -2.77
N PRO A 56 18.22 0.41 -1.71
CA PRO A 56 18.45 -0.26 -0.43
C PRO A 56 18.36 -1.77 -0.61
N ASP A 57 19.02 -2.52 0.29
CA ASP A 57 18.86 -3.97 0.37
C ASP A 57 17.39 -4.31 0.60
N ALA A 58 16.72 -4.74 -0.44
CA ALA A 58 15.31 -5.05 -0.38
C ALA A 58 15.09 -6.56 -0.49
N LEU A 59 14.16 -7.05 0.31
CA LEU A 59 13.58 -8.37 0.10
C LEU A 59 12.68 -8.31 -1.15
N VAL A 60 13.08 -9.03 -2.17
CA VAL A 60 12.40 -9.08 -3.45
C VAL A 60 11.69 -10.43 -3.60
N LEU A 61 10.38 -10.40 -3.75
CA LEU A 61 9.62 -11.59 -4.12
C LEU A 61 9.67 -11.75 -5.63
N GLN A 62 10.20 -12.87 -6.07
CA GLN A 62 10.22 -13.27 -7.47
C GLN A 62 9.03 -14.19 -7.78
N LEU A 63 8.40 -13.94 -8.90
CA LEU A 63 7.43 -14.82 -9.53
C LEU A 63 8.00 -15.32 -10.87
N ASP A 64 8.15 -16.62 -11.02
CA ASP A 64 8.54 -17.23 -12.28
C ASP A 64 7.32 -17.37 -13.19
N THR A 65 7.37 -16.67 -14.33
CA THR A 65 6.32 -16.72 -15.35
C THR A 65 6.86 -17.35 -16.64
N PRO A 66 5.99 -17.82 -17.54
CA PRO A 66 6.44 -18.33 -18.86
C PRO A 66 7.18 -17.29 -19.71
N LYS A 67 6.99 -16.00 -19.42
CA LYS A 67 7.64 -14.88 -20.12
C LYS A 67 8.94 -14.41 -19.44
N GLY A 68 9.32 -15.04 -18.33
CA GLY A 68 10.49 -14.66 -17.53
C GLY A 68 10.13 -14.38 -16.08
N ALA A 69 11.13 -14.10 -15.27
CA ALA A 69 10.94 -13.79 -13.85
C ALA A 69 10.45 -12.36 -13.66
N VAL A 70 9.41 -12.19 -12.85
CA VAL A 70 8.88 -10.90 -12.41
C VAL A 70 9.31 -10.67 -10.97
N ASN A 71 10.06 -9.61 -10.73
CA ASN A 71 10.58 -9.27 -9.41
C ASN A 71 9.82 -8.07 -8.85
N GLY A 72 9.50 -8.10 -7.56
CA GLY A 72 8.83 -6.99 -6.89
C GLY A 72 9.17 -6.90 -5.42
N GLU A 73 9.28 -5.66 -4.92
CA GLU A 73 9.42 -5.39 -3.49
C GLU A 73 8.09 -5.61 -2.79
N LEU A 74 8.13 -6.17 -1.60
CA LEU A 74 6.91 -6.38 -0.80
C LEU A 74 6.58 -5.11 -0.02
N THR A 75 5.34 -4.62 -0.14
CA THR A 75 4.82 -3.66 0.85
C THR A 75 4.65 -4.36 2.20
N ASP A 76 4.52 -3.59 3.29
CA ASP A 76 4.29 -4.14 4.63
C ASP A 76 3.06 -5.04 4.67
N SER A 77 2.00 -4.65 3.97
CA SER A 77 0.77 -5.43 3.88
C SER A 77 0.99 -6.77 3.18
N ALA A 78 1.66 -6.77 2.04
CA ALA A 78 1.99 -7.98 1.29
C ALA A 78 2.94 -8.90 2.08
N PHE A 79 3.92 -8.32 2.77
CA PHE A 79 4.84 -9.06 3.62
C PHE A 79 4.13 -9.76 4.78
N ARG A 80 3.26 -9.06 5.52
CA ARG A 80 2.45 -9.65 6.59
C ARG A 80 1.54 -10.76 6.08
N GLN A 81 0.92 -10.56 4.91
CA GLN A 81 0.07 -11.57 4.28
C GLN A 81 0.87 -12.81 3.88
N LEU A 82 2.08 -12.64 3.34
CA LEU A 82 2.99 -13.74 3.02
C LEU A 82 3.37 -14.52 4.29
N CYS A 83 3.83 -13.83 5.31
CA CYS A 83 4.20 -14.43 6.60
C CYS A 83 3.02 -15.22 7.20
N THR A 84 1.82 -14.65 7.22
CA THR A 84 0.61 -15.32 7.72
C THR A 84 0.33 -16.61 6.94
N LYS A 85 0.45 -16.59 5.60
CA LYS A 85 0.21 -17.78 4.76
C LYS A 85 1.25 -18.86 4.95
N LEU A 86 2.47 -18.48 5.29
CA LEU A 86 3.59 -19.39 5.58
C LEU A 86 3.65 -19.77 7.07
N LYS A 87 2.72 -19.29 7.90
CA LYS A 87 2.69 -19.51 9.35
C LYS A 87 3.94 -19.00 10.06
N ILE A 88 4.56 -17.95 9.51
CA ILE A 88 5.68 -17.23 10.13
C ILE A 88 5.06 -16.10 10.97
N PRO A 89 5.42 -15.96 12.26
CA PRO A 89 4.96 -14.84 13.07
C PRO A 89 5.38 -13.49 12.45
N SER A 90 4.41 -12.68 12.03
CA SER A 90 4.71 -11.46 11.26
C SER A 90 5.51 -10.44 12.04
N GLN A 91 5.24 -10.29 13.35
CA GLN A 91 6.01 -9.38 14.22
C GLN A 91 7.48 -9.77 14.29
N TYR A 92 7.77 -11.08 14.42
CA TYR A 92 9.14 -11.59 14.43
C TYR A 92 9.82 -11.38 13.08
N ALA A 93 9.11 -11.63 11.99
CA ALA A 93 9.62 -11.41 10.64
C ALA A 93 9.89 -9.93 10.35
N GLU A 94 9.04 -9.02 10.82
CA GLU A 94 9.24 -7.57 10.73
C GLU A 94 10.46 -7.13 11.54
N MET A 95 10.60 -7.63 12.76
CA MET A 95 11.79 -7.37 13.57
C MET A 95 13.08 -7.81 12.83
N LEU A 96 13.09 -9.01 12.24
CA LEU A 96 14.24 -9.50 11.48
C LEU A 96 14.51 -8.69 10.21
N ARG A 97 13.46 -8.13 9.58
CA ARG A 97 13.58 -7.28 8.39
C ARG A 97 14.12 -5.89 8.75
N ASP A 98 13.61 -5.32 9.83
CA ASP A 98 13.83 -3.93 10.20
C ASP A 98 14.98 -3.77 11.23
N GLU A 99 15.50 -4.89 11.77
CA GLU A 99 16.61 -4.89 12.73
C GLU A 99 17.90 -4.45 12.05
N GLU A 100 18.21 -3.18 12.21
CA GLU A 100 19.56 -2.66 12.00
C GLU A 100 20.45 -3.19 13.12
N ILE A 101 21.32 -4.15 12.83
CA ILE A 101 22.33 -4.55 13.81
C ILE A 101 23.34 -3.42 13.89
N PRO A 102 23.42 -2.74 15.06
CA PRO A 102 24.43 -1.71 15.25
C PRO A 102 25.82 -2.30 14.94
N SER A 103 26.58 -1.66 14.08
CA SER A 103 27.97 -2.01 13.92
C SER A 103 28.70 -1.53 15.18
N GLU A 104 28.81 -2.37 16.19
CA GLU A 104 29.74 -2.15 17.30
C GLU A 104 31.21 -2.20 16.85
N VAL A 105 31.45 -2.56 15.63
CA VAL A 105 32.77 -2.63 15.04
C VAL A 105 32.88 -1.59 13.95
N GLY A 106 33.25 -0.39 14.32
CA GLY A 106 33.73 0.64 13.43
C GLY A 106 35.08 0.26 12.83
N ASP A 107 35.17 -0.89 12.15
CA ASP A 107 36.35 -1.29 11.42
C ASP A 107 36.39 -0.49 10.12
N GLU A 108 37.03 0.67 10.20
CA GLU A 108 37.53 1.35 8.99
C GLU A 108 38.64 0.48 8.39
N TRP A 109 38.32 -0.27 7.37
CA TRP A 109 39.34 -0.99 6.59
C TRP A 109 39.91 -0.02 5.56
N SER A 110 41.21 0.25 5.63
CA SER A 110 41.92 0.92 4.57
C SER A 110 42.56 -0.12 3.64
N LEU A 111 42.13 -0.16 2.39
CA LEU A 111 42.80 -0.95 1.37
C LEU A 111 43.86 -0.05 0.72
N ASP A 112 45.11 -0.34 0.95
CA ASP A 112 46.21 0.29 0.22
C ASP A 112 46.31 -0.36 -1.18
N THR A 113 45.85 0.33 -2.20
CA THR A 113 45.87 -0.12 -3.57
C THR A 113 47.25 0.01 -4.24
N GLY A 114 48.30 0.29 -3.46
CA GLY A 114 49.67 0.46 -3.99
C GLY A 114 49.85 1.73 -4.82
N ARG A 115 48.84 2.61 -4.91
CA ARG A 115 48.88 3.90 -5.60
C ARG A 115 48.66 5.11 -4.70
N GLY A 116 48.85 4.92 -3.39
CA GLY A 116 48.73 6.02 -2.42
C GLY A 116 47.34 6.59 -2.21
N MET A 117 46.29 5.91 -2.67
CA MET A 117 44.90 6.31 -2.45
C MET A 117 44.29 5.44 -1.34
N LEU A 118 44.23 6.00 -0.13
CA LEU A 118 43.52 5.41 0.98
C LEU A 118 42.02 5.59 0.74
N THR A 119 41.32 4.54 0.36
CA THR A 119 39.88 4.54 0.26
C THR A 119 39.32 4.12 1.62
N LYS A 120 38.66 5.04 2.34
CA LYS A 120 37.95 4.72 3.57
C LYS A 120 36.72 3.87 3.22
N LEU A 121 36.72 2.64 3.65
CA LEU A 121 35.64 1.71 3.52
C LEU A 121 34.72 1.82 4.74
N SER A 122 33.66 2.63 4.66
CA SER A 122 32.63 2.58 5.68
C SER A 122 31.73 1.37 5.44
N ARG A 123 31.73 0.45 6.39
CA ARG A 123 30.79 -0.68 6.42
C ARG A 123 29.41 -0.14 6.75
N LYS A 124 28.54 0.05 5.75
CA LYS A 124 27.13 0.23 6.03
C LYS A 124 26.61 -1.08 6.67
N THR A 125 26.04 -0.96 7.84
CA THR A 125 25.41 -2.08 8.55
C THR A 125 24.20 -2.54 7.76
N TYR A 126 24.28 -3.74 7.23
CA TYR A 126 23.11 -4.40 6.63
C TYR A 126 22.37 -5.18 7.72
N PRO A 127 21.04 -5.28 7.65
CA PRO A 127 20.31 -6.18 8.53
C PRO A 127 20.83 -7.59 8.31
N LYS A 128 21.65 -8.11 9.24
CA LYS A 128 22.22 -9.46 9.19
C LYS A 128 21.13 -10.55 9.11
N ALA A 129 19.91 -10.19 9.50
CA ALA A 129 18.77 -11.08 9.50
C ALA A 129 18.08 -11.25 8.14
N THR A 130 18.32 -10.36 7.16
CA THR A 130 17.69 -10.48 5.83
C THR A 130 17.96 -11.80 5.12
N PRO A 131 19.19 -12.37 5.08
CA PRO A 131 19.44 -13.68 4.51
C PRO A 131 18.72 -14.81 5.25
N LEU A 132 18.66 -14.73 6.59
CA LEU A 132 17.94 -15.69 7.42
C LEU A 132 16.44 -15.63 7.11
N LEU A 133 15.86 -14.45 7.08
CA LEU A 133 14.45 -14.23 6.76
C LEU A 133 14.10 -14.72 5.35
N SER A 134 14.95 -14.44 4.35
CA SER A 134 14.80 -14.97 2.99
C SER A 134 14.83 -16.50 2.98
N GLY A 135 15.74 -17.10 3.75
CA GLY A 135 15.84 -18.56 3.94
C GLY A 135 14.59 -19.15 4.55
N MET A 136 14.06 -18.55 5.62
CA MET A 136 12.81 -18.98 6.28
C MET A 136 11.60 -18.91 5.33
N ILE A 137 11.45 -17.82 4.60
CA ILE A 137 10.37 -17.66 3.62
C ILE A 137 10.49 -18.69 2.51
N ASN A 138 11.67 -18.87 1.93
CA ASN A 138 11.90 -19.88 0.90
C ASN A 138 11.65 -21.31 1.41
N HIS A 139 12.02 -21.61 2.64
CA HIS A 139 11.70 -22.89 3.27
C HIS A 139 10.19 -23.09 3.36
N GLY A 140 9.45 -22.09 3.83
CA GLY A 140 7.98 -22.13 3.90
C GLY A 140 7.33 -22.27 2.51
N LEU A 141 7.83 -21.56 1.50
CA LEU A 141 7.36 -21.66 0.12
C LEU A 141 7.57 -23.06 -0.46
N ARG A 142 8.72 -23.70 -0.20
CA ARG A 142 9.06 -25.04 -0.72
C ARG A 142 8.32 -26.17 -0.02
N ASN A 143 8.09 -26.04 1.28
CA ASN A 143 7.44 -27.09 2.08
C ASN A 143 5.92 -26.96 2.14
N GLY A 144 5.35 -25.86 1.63
CA GLY A 144 3.92 -25.70 1.47
C GLY A 144 3.37 -26.48 0.27
N ASP A 145 2.05 -26.52 0.15
CA ASP A 145 1.41 -27.09 -1.05
C ASP A 145 1.73 -26.22 -2.27
N GLN A 146 2.55 -26.75 -3.14
CA GLN A 146 3.06 -26.11 -4.35
C GLN A 146 1.97 -25.78 -5.38
N ASN A 147 0.84 -26.48 -5.29
CA ASN A 147 -0.29 -26.36 -6.23
C ASN A 147 -1.33 -25.33 -5.77
N ILE A 148 -1.17 -24.76 -4.59
CA ILE A 148 -2.06 -23.69 -4.14
C ILE A 148 -1.80 -22.44 -4.97
N TYR A 149 -2.84 -21.96 -5.65
CA TYR A 149 -2.78 -20.71 -6.39
C TYR A 149 -2.98 -19.50 -5.48
N ARG A 150 -2.23 -18.43 -5.76
CA ARG A 150 -2.34 -17.14 -5.09
C ARG A 150 -2.48 -16.03 -6.12
N MET A 151 -3.21 -15.00 -5.75
CA MET A 151 -3.24 -13.74 -6.50
C MET A 151 -2.19 -12.82 -5.90
N LEU A 152 -1.25 -12.38 -6.73
CA LEU A 152 -0.28 -11.35 -6.40
C LEU A 152 -0.74 -10.06 -7.06
N ARG A 153 -1.09 -9.08 -6.25
CA ARG A 153 -1.41 -7.74 -6.73
C ARG A 153 -0.16 -6.89 -6.75
N GLY A 154 0.21 -6.44 -7.92
CA GLY A 154 1.36 -5.59 -8.15
C GLY A 154 0.99 -4.17 -8.52
N LEU A 155 1.99 -3.29 -8.43
CA LEU A 155 1.94 -1.94 -8.95
C LEU A 155 3.22 -1.69 -9.74
N LEU A 156 3.05 -1.37 -11.01
CA LEU A 156 4.17 -1.02 -11.88
C LEU A 156 4.82 0.28 -11.40
N PRO A 157 6.12 0.42 -11.48
CA PRO A 157 6.81 1.65 -11.10
C PRO A 157 6.41 2.81 -12.02
N GLU A 158 6.51 4.04 -11.52
CA GLU A 158 6.29 5.25 -12.32
C GLU A 158 7.42 5.49 -13.32
N GLU A 159 8.63 5.13 -12.91
CA GLU A 159 9.84 5.31 -13.69
C GLU A 159 10.31 3.97 -14.26
N THR A 160 10.76 4.00 -15.52
CA THR A 160 11.40 2.84 -16.16
C THR A 160 12.70 2.48 -15.45
N GLY A 161 12.87 1.19 -15.15
CA GLY A 161 14.08 0.68 -14.49
C GLY A 161 13.94 0.42 -12.99
N ARG A 162 12.87 0.86 -12.36
CA ARG A 162 12.58 0.48 -10.97
C ARG A 162 11.84 -0.86 -10.90
N THR A 163 12.02 -1.54 -9.78
CA THR A 163 11.31 -2.79 -9.47
C THR A 163 9.85 -2.48 -9.15
N GLN A 164 8.91 -3.31 -9.62
CA GLN A 164 7.51 -3.17 -9.24
C GLN A 164 7.32 -3.45 -7.74
N LYS A 165 6.19 -3.01 -7.20
CA LYS A 165 5.80 -3.31 -5.81
C LYS A 165 4.72 -4.38 -5.79
N TRP A 166 4.85 -5.39 -4.92
CA TRP A 166 3.76 -6.29 -4.56
C TRP A 166 2.97 -5.69 -3.42
N ARG A 167 1.72 -5.29 -3.69
CA ARG A 167 0.83 -4.67 -2.71
C ARG A 167 0.12 -5.70 -1.83
N ALA A 168 -0.22 -6.86 -2.41
CA ALA A 168 -0.93 -7.91 -1.68
C ALA A 168 -0.65 -9.31 -2.23
N ILE A 169 -0.78 -10.30 -1.33
CA ILE A 169 -0.75 -11.74 -1.66
C ILE A 169 -2.04 -12.35 -1.12
N LEU A 170 -2.99 -12.59 -2.01
CA LEU A 170 -4.36 -12.93 -1.68
C LEU A 170 -4.71 -14.38 -2.09
N SER A 171 -5.91 -14.80 -1.77
CA SER A 171 -6.50 -16.02 -2.32
C SER A 171 -6.75 -15.84 -3.82
N ASN A 172 -6.64 -16.90 -4.60
CA ASN A 172 -7.04 -16.88 -6.01
C ASN A 172 -8.55 -16.68 -6.23
N GLN A 173 -9.34 -16.76 -5.17
CA GLN A 173 -10.79 -16.46 -5.20
C GLN A 173 -11.09 -15.00 -4.89
N TYR A 174 -10.08 -14.21 -4.54
CA TYR A 174 -10.28 -12.78 -4.30
C TYR A 174 -10.66 -12.08 -5.59
N LEU A 175 -11.75 -11.32 -5.54
CA LEU A 175 -12.21 -10.51 -6.66
C LEU A 175 -11.87 -9.04 -6.36
N PRO A 176 -10.87 -8.45 -7.02
CA PRO A 176 -10.53 -7.05 -6.82
C PRO A 176 -11.61 -6.13 -7.37
N ILE A 177 -11.95 -5.11 -6.61
CA ILE A 177 -12.84 -4.04 -7.07
C ILE A 177 -12.01 -2.76 -7.10
N PRO A 178 -11.76 -2.20 -8.30
CA PRO A 178 -10.98 -0.97 -8.42
C PRO A 178 -11.67 0.22 -7.76
N SER A 179 -10.90 1.03 -7.04
CA SER A 179 -11.40 2.23 -6.37
C SER A 179 -12.02 3.23 -7.35
N VAL A 180 -11.49 3.31 -8.55
CA VAL A 180 -12.03 4.13 -9.64
C VAL A 180 -13.45 3.71 -10.02
N SER A 181 -13.71 2.42 -10.13
CA SER A 181 -15.04 1.90 -10.47
C SER A 181 -16.10 2.23 -9.42
N ILE A 182 -15.70 2.23 -8.14
CA ILE A 182 -16.59 2.60 -7.03
C ILE A 182 -16.89 4.09 -7.07
N LEU A 183 -15.87 4.94 -7.29
CA LEU A 183 -16.03 6.38 -7.41
C LEU A 183 -16.92 6.75 -8.59
N ASP A 184 -16.69 6.19 -9.77
CA ASP A 184 -17.48 6.48 -10.98
C ASP A 184 -18.95 6.11 -10.78
N ARG A 185 -19.24 4.95 -10.17
CA ARG A 185 -20.62 4.55 -9.84
C ARG A 185 -21.26 5.49 -8.83
N ALA A 186 -20.54 5.88 -7.78
CA ALA A 186 -21.04 6.80 -6.80
C ALA A 186 -21.37 8.17 -7.42
N MET A 187 -20.49 8.68 -8.28
CA MET A 187 -20.71 9.94 -9.00
C MET A 187 -21.90 9.86 -9.96
N MET A 188 -22.07 8.75 -10.65
CA MET A 188 -23.25 8.52 -11.47
C MET A 188 -24.54 8.58 -10.65
N HIS A 189 -24.58 7.93 -9.47
CA HIS A 189 -25.74 7.99 -8.58
C HIS A 189 -25.98 9.39 -8.01
N CYS A 190 -24.93 10.11 -7.62
CA CYS A 190 -25.05 11.51 -7.18
C CYS A 190 -25.61 12.41 -8.28
N ASN A 191 -25.16 12.25 -9.54
CA ASN A 191 -25.68 12.98 -10.67
C ASN A 191 -27.18 12.67 -10.95
N ASN A 192 -27.57 11.41 -10.77
CA ASN A 192 -28.98 11.02 -10.91
C ASN A 192 -29.86 11.65 -9.80
N LEU A 193 -29.37 11.66 -8.57
CA LEU A 193 -30.05 12.35 -7.45
C LEU A 193 -30.19 13.86 -7.71
N TYR A 194 -29.15 14.48 -8.25
CA TYR A 194 -29.20 15.89 -8.62
C TYR A 194 -30.29 16.14 -9.68
N LYS A 195 -30.31 15.34 -10.74
CA LYS A 195 -31.29 15.49 -11.83
C LYS A 195 -32.73 15.25 -11.38
N SER A 196 -32.95 14.31 -10.45
CA SER A 196 -34.31 13.95 -10.01
C SER A 196 -34.82 14.83 -8.86
N ASN A 197 -33.96 15.28 -7.96
CA ASN A 197 -34.36 15.92 -6.71
C ASN A 197 -33.67 17.25 -6.44
N GLY A 198 -32.71 17.65 -7.29
CA GLY A 198 -31.93 18.88 -7.10
C GLY A 198 -30.84 18.78 -6.01
N TYR A 199 -30.65 17.62 -5.37
CA TYR A 199 -29.67 17.47 -4.30
C TYR A 199 -28.26 17.27 -4.85
N ARG A 200 -27.36 18.18 -4.52
CA ARG A 200 -25.98 18.15 -4.94
C ARG A 200 -25.09 17.47 -3.89
N ALA A 201 -24.33 16.46 -4.30
CA ALA A 201 -23.31 15.88 -3.45
C ALA A 201 -21.99 16.66 -3.56
N GLU A 202 -21.38 16.97 -2.42
CA GLU A 202 -20.08 17.62 -2.34
C GLU A 202 -19.07 16.75 -1.61
N LEU A 203 -17.84 16.68 -2.11
CA LEU A 203 -16.76 15.97 -1.44
C LEU A 203 -16.28 16.80 -0.25
N LYS A 204 -16.41 16.27 0.95
CA LYS A 204 -15.94 16.91 2.19
C LYS A 204 -14.49 16.55 2.53
N SER A 205 -14.14 15.30 2.35
CA SER A 205 -12.78 14.81 2.56
C SER A 205 -12.55 13.51 1.80
N ALA A 206 -11.32 13.27 1.37
CA ALA A 206 -10.91 12.01 0.77
C ALA A 206 -9.48 11.65 1.15
N GLU A 207 -9.21 10.37 1.13
CA GLU A 207 -7.89 9.78 1.18
C GLU A 207 -7.85 8.64 0.16
N VAL A 208 -6.94 8.74 -0.80
CA VAL A 208 -6.71 7.73 -1.83
C VAL A 208 -5.23 7.42 -1.84
N ASN A 209 -4.90 6.16 -1.70
CA ASN A 209 -3.53 5.67 -1.84
C ASN A 209 -3.53 4.29 -2.51
N GLU A 210 -2.35 3.69 -2.63
CA GLU A 210 -2.16 2.40 -3.29
C GLU A 210 -2.98 1.25 -2.68
N ASP A 211 -3.42 1.37 -1.43
CA ASP A 211 -4.06 0.30 -0.66
C ASP A 211 -5.55 0.52 -0.46
N ARG A 212 -5.98 1.78 -0.30
CA ARG A 212 -7.32 2.11 0.12
C ARG A 212 -7.87 3.41 -0.47
N LEU A 213 -9.19 3.44 -0.56
CA LEU A 213 -10.00 4.62 -0.81
C LEU A 213 -10.84 4.91 0.43
N TYR A 214 -10.89 6.17 0.82
CA TYR A 214 -11.88 6.73 1.72
C TYR A 214 -12.34 8.07 1.16
N ALA A 215 -13.65 8.23 0.92
CA ALA A 215 -14.21 9.48 0.43
C ALA A 215 -15.51 9.80 1.15
N LYS A 216 -15.58 10.95 1.79
CA LYS A 216 -16.72 11.46 2.54
C LYS A 216 -17.45 12.51 1.71
N PHE A 217 -18.71 12.25 1.37
CA PHE A 217 -19.60 13.15 0.65
C PHE A 217 -20.71 13.67 1.56
N ILE A 218 -21.11 14.91 1.34
CA ILE A 218 -22.20 15.56 2.02
C ILE A 218 -23.21 16.08 1.00
N PHE A 219 -24.47 16.24 1.43
CA PHE A 219 -25.54 16.90 0.68
C PHE A 219 -25.90 18.20 1.40
N PRO A 220 -25.31 19.35 1.03
CA PRO A 220 -25.58 20.62 1.69
C PRO A 220 -27.05 21.02 1.63
N ASP A 221 -27.74 20.67 0.54
CA ASP A 221 -29.15 21.00 0.30
C ASP A 221 -30.13 20.06 1.03
N MET A 222 -29.65 18.93 1.55
CA MET A 222 -30.45 18.02 2.37
C MET A 222 -30.41 18.45 3.82
N VAL A 223 -30.98 19.60 4.11
CA VAL A 223 -31.19 20.04 5.49
C VAL A 223 -32.45 19.35 6.03
N SER A 224 -32.26 18.37 6.87
CA SER A 224 -33.40 17.81 7.61
C SER A 224 -33.92 18.86 8.59
N ARG A 225 -35.26 18.98 8.70
CA ARG A 225 -35.90 19.80 9.74
C ARG A 225 -35.27 19.44 11.08
N PRO A 226 -34.97 20.42 11.94
CA PRO A 226 -34.34 20.14 13.23
C PRO A 226 -35.12 19.04 13.94
N LEU A 227 -34.49 17.94 14.17
CA LEU A 227 -34.97 16.96 15.13
C LEU A 227 -35.26 17.77 16.39
N ARG A 228 -36.42 17.58 17.01
CA ARG A 228 -36.80 18.24 18.26
C ARG A 228 -35.79 17.91 19.36
N THR A 229 -34.61 18.51 19.25
CA THR A 229 -33.59 18.51 20.29
C THR A 229 -33.86 19.74 21.17
N ARG A 230 -33.48 19.69 22.44
CA ARG A 230 -33.64 20.79 23.40
C ARG A 230 -32.94 22.09 22.99
N ARG A 231 -32.16 22.08 21.88
CA ARG A 231 -31.49 23.26 21.32
C ARG A 231 -32.08 23.56 19.94
N GLN A 232 -32.66 24.70 19.80
CA GLN A 232 -33.49 25.13 18.65
C GLN A 232 -32.77 25.34 17.32
N ASN A 233 -31.43 25.17 17.24
CA ASN A 233 -30.63 25.52 16.07
C ASN A 233 -29.62 24.43 15.61
N ASP A 234 -29.86 23.17 15.91
CA ASP A 234 -28.95 22.11 15.45
C ASP A 234 -29.13 21.88 13.95
N ILE A 235 -28.17 22.36 13.17
CA ILE A 235 -28.09 22.06 11.72
C ILE A 235 -27.58 20.63 11.55
N VAL A 236 -28.39 19.83 10.87
CA VAL A 236 -28.05 18.43 10.58
C VAL A 236 -27.62 18.29 9.12
N GLN A 237 -26.44 17.81 8.90
CA GLN A 237 -25.92 17.52 7.57
C GLN A 237 -25.94 16.01 7.30
N ILE A 238 -26.50 15.63 6.15
CA ILE A 238 -26.59 14.23 5.73
C ILE A 238 -25.50 13.97 4.70
N GLY A 239 -24.93 12.78 4.74
CA GLY A 239 -23.93 12.38 3.77
C GLY A 239 -23.70 10.88 3.73
N PHE A 240 -22.69 10.49 2.96
CA PHE A 240 -22.24 9.11 2.91
C PHE A 240 -20.72 9.05 2.81
N VAL A 241 -20.17 7.92 3.24
CA VAL A 241 -18.76 7.59 3.15
C VAL A 241 -18.63 6.40 2.21
N LEU A 242 -17.77 6.55 1.19
CA LEU A 242 -17.27 5.45 0.39
C LEU A 242 -15.95 4.98 0.98
N TYR A 243 -15.78 3.68 1.06
CA TYR A 243 -14.51 3.09 1.41
C TYR A 243 -14.26 1.83 0.58
N ASN A 244 -13.00 1.61 0.24
CA ASN A 244 -12.53 0.42 -0.46
C ASN A 244 -11.15 0.04 0.05
N ASN A 245 -10.87 -1.25 0.05
CA ASN A 245 -9.55 -1.77 0.36
C ASN A 245 -9.16 -2.79 -0.71
N GLU A 246 -8.20 -2.44 -1.53
CA GLU A 246 -7.80 -3.23 -2.69
C GLU A 246 -6.81 -4.35 -2.36
N ILE A 247 -6.24 -4.33 -1.17
CA ILE A 247 -5.23 -5.29 -0.72
C ILE A 247 -5.77 -6.40 0.19
N GLY A 248 -7.11 -6.49 0.31
CA GLY A 248 -7.77 -7.56 1.06
C GLY A 248 -7.65 -7.45 2.59
N SER A 249 -7.19 -6.31 3.13
CA SER A 249 -7.15 -6.05 4.58
C SER A 249 -8.45 -5.45 5.12
N GLY A 250 -9.45 -5.24 4.26
CA GLY A 250 -10.75 -4.69 4.60
C GLY A 250 -11.78 -4.97 3.52
N SER A 251 -13.00 -4.48 3.73
CA SER A 251 -14.09 -4.54 2.78
C SER A 251 -14.25 -3.23 2.00
N TYR A 252 -15.05 -3.29 0.94
CA TYR A 252 -15.58 -2.09 0.31
C TYR A 252 -16.99 -1.82 0.80
N GLY A 253 -17.46 -0.58 0.71
CA GLY A 253 -18.84 -0.28 1.02
C GLY A 253 -19.17 1.21 1.00
N VAL A 254 -20.45 1.44 1.28
CA VAL A 254 -21.04 2.76 1.43
C VAL A 254 -21.70 2.82 2.78
N ARG A 255 -21.45 3.87 3.56
CA ARG A 255 -22.13 4.13 4.84
C ARG A 255 -22.73 5.51 4.83
N SER A 256 -24.04 5.61 5.08
CA SER A 256 -24.69 6.89 5.34
C SER A 256 -24.32 7.40 6.74
N PHE A 257 -24.26 8.70 6.89
CA PHE A 257 -24.06 9.34 8.19
C PHE A 257 -24.90 10.61 8.30
N VAL A 258 -25.08 11.02 9.54
CA VAL A 258 -25.71 12.30 9.91
C VAL A 258 -24.72 13.03 10.80
N GLU A 259 -24.40 14.27 10.46
CA GLU A 259 -23.47 15.11 11.22
C GLU A 259 -24.22 16.31 11.80
N PHE A 260 -24.05 16.55 13.09
CA PHE A 260 -24.60 17.72 13.78
C PHE A 260 -23.56 18.85 13.72
N LEU A 261 -23.91 19.97 13.10
CA LEU A 261 -23.01 21.12 12.95
C LEU A 261 -22.96 22.03 14.19
N ALA A 262 -23.85 21.82 15.16
CA ALA A 262 -23.92 22.62 16.39
C ALA A 262 -22.78 22.39 17.38
N CYS A 263 -21.98 21.33 17.21
CA CYS A 263 -20.83 21.08 18.04
C CYS A 263 -19.55 21.36 17.24
N THR A 264 -18.74 22.30 17.69
CA THR A 264 -17.41 22.62 17.13
C THR A 264 -16.45 21.42 17.04
N ASN A 265 -16.79 20.30 17.67
CA ASN A 265 -15.99 19.06 17.71
C ASN A 265 -16.50 17.93 16.79
N GLY A 266 -17.48 18.17 15.94
CA GLY A 266 -17.92 17.22 14.89
C GLY A 266 -18.25 15.82 15.41
N MET A 267 -19.22 15.69 16.34
CA MET A 267 -19.63 14.38 16.83
C MET A 267 -20.38 13.63 15.71
N ILE A 268 -19.78 12.56 15.20
CA ILE A 268 -20.41 11.68 14.20
C ILE A 268 -21.15 10.57 14.95
N LEU A 269 -22.46 10.54 14.81
CA LEU A 269 -23.26 9.43 15.31
C LEU A 269 -23.53 8.46 14.14
N PRO A 270 -23.01 7.23 14.16
CA PRO A 270 -23.37 6.23 13.18
C PRO A 270 -24.83 5.81 13.39
N LYS A 271 -25.66 5.95 12.36
CA LYS A 271 -26.98 5.35 12.37
C LYS A 271 -26.85 3.89 11.98
N TRP A 272 -27.08 2.99 12.93
CA TRP A 272 -27.20 1.56 12.66
C TRP A 272 -28.52 1.33 11.92
N SER A 273 -28.47 0.87 10.67
CA SER A 273 -29.64 0.28 10.05
C SER A 273 -29.76 -1.15 10.54
N THR A 274 -30.82 -1.45 11.24
CA THR A 274 -31.30 -2.81 11.51
C THR A 274 -31.82 -3.41 10.25
#